data_83ed0fcf852ef900634f7446487632fd
#
_entry.id   83ed0fcf852ef900634f7446487632fd
#
_cell.length_a   1.000
_cell.length_b   1.000
_cell.length_c   1.000
_cell.angle_alpha   90.00
_cell.angle_beta   90.00
_cell.angle_gamma   90.00
#
_symmetry.space_group_name_H-M   'P 1'
#
loop_
_entity.id
_entity.type
_entity.pdbx_description
1 polymer ?
#
loop_
_entity_poly.entity_id
_entity_poly.type
_entity_poly.pdbx_seq_one_letter_code
_entity_poly.pdbx_strand_id
1 'polypeptide(L)'
;RIDANEAWTCKNMESKFEPLEKFNITSIEQPVHHNEVDGLARLRPNIAPPIMLDESLCSVEDGQRAVESGLCDLFNIRISKCGGFLNSLKIAATAHQAGFGYQLGCQVGETGILSAAGRHFAASVGDIRYLEGSYDSFLVKERLTHENLTWGRRGIAPALTQPGLGISIDEAALKRVTVAEEHFPISTKQLQADF
;
A
#
# COMPACT_ATOMS: atom_id res chain seq x y z
N ARG A 1 1.88 -9.23 -13.51
CA ARG A 1 1.37 -9.26 -12.12
C ARG A 1 -0.11 -9.61 -12.12
N ILE A 2 -0.58 -10.33 -11.13
CA ILE A 2 -2.00 -10.55 -10.87
C ILE A 2 -2.30 -10.19 -9.42
N ASP A 3 -3.51 -9.73 -9.17
CA ASP A 3 -4.08 -9.52 -7.87
C ASP A 3 -5.31 -10.43 -7.76
N ALA A 4 -5.30 -11.32 -6.79
CA ALA A 4 -6.40 -12.25 -6.56
C ALA A 4 -7.42 -11.71 -5.57
N ASN A 5 -7.12 -10.62 -4.86
CA ASN A 5 -8.01 -10.00 -3.88
C ASN A 5 -8.72 -11.05 -3.00
N GLU A 6 -7.94 -11.93 -2.36
CA GLU A 6 -8.44 -12.98 -1.46
C GLU A 6 -9.36 -14.04 -2.12
N ALA A 7 -9.45 -14.08 -3.45
CA ALA A 7 -10.44 -14.92 -4.14
C ALA A 7 -10.10 -16.42 -4.15
N TRP A 8 -8.87 -16.80 -3.81
CA TRP A 8 -8.45 -18.20 -3.75
C TRP A 8 -8.46 -18.72 -2.32
N THR A 9 -8.26 -20.02 -2.17
CA THR A 9 -8.08 -20.69 -0.88
C THR A 9 -6.76 -21.45 -0.89
N CYS A 10 -6.22 -21.75 0.29
CA CYS A 10 -5.05 -22.61 0.39
C CYS A 10 -5.24 -23.99 -0.30
N LYS A 11 -6.49 -24.46 -0.38
CA LYS A 11 -6.84 -25.73 -1.00
C LYS A 11 -6.77 -25.69 -2.54
N ASN A 12 -7.10 -24.54 -3.15
CA ASN A 12 -7.21 -24.44 -4.62
C ASN A 12 -6.15 -23.54 -5.26
N MET A 13 -5.26 -22.92 -4.50
CA MET A 13 -4.27 -21.96 -4.99
C MET A 13 -3.41 -22.53 -6.11
N GLU A 14 -2.84 -23.72 -5.93
CA GLU A 14 -1.98 -24.37 -6.94
C GLU A 14 -2.76 -24.61 -8.24
N SER A 15 -3.97 -25.18 -8.15
CA SER A 15 -4.81 -25.43 -9.32
C SER A 15 -5.33 -24.17 -10.02
N LYS A 16 -5.46 -23.07 -9.28
CA LYS A 16 -5.79 -21.75 -9.85
C LYS A 16 -4.59 -21.12 -10.54
N PHE A 17 -3.40 -21.37 -10.04
CA PHE A 17 -2.19 -20.81 -10.62
C PHE A 17 -1.70 -21.60 -11.85
N GLU A 18 -1.79 -22.91 -11.88
CA GLU A 18 -1.33 -23.79 -12.96
C GLU A 18 -1.64 -23.25 -14.39
N PRO A 19 -2.87 -22.87 -14.75
CA PRO A 19 -3.17 -22.33 -16.08
C PRO A 19 -2.54 -20.97 -16.38
N LEU A 20 -2.05 -20.28 -15.35
CA LEU A 20 -1.45 -18.95 -15.45
C LEU A 20 0.08 -18.99 -15.60
N GLU A 21 0.74 -20.11 -15.34
CA GLU A 21 2.21 -20.25 -15.41
C GLU A 21 2.79 -19.79 -16.76
N LYS A 22 2.09 -20.09 -17.84
CA LYS A 22 2.50 -19.73 -19.22
C LYS A 22 2.60 -18.21 -19.47
N PHE A 23 2.09 -17.37 -18.57
CA PHE A 23 2.07 -15.91 -18.75
C PHE A 23 3.25 -15.18 -18.09
N ASN A 24 4.23 -15.89 -17.54
CA ASN A 24 5.40 -15.30 -16.87
C ASN A 24 5.02 -14.24 -15.82
N ILE A 25 4.10 -14.58 -14.93
CA ILE A 25 3.60 -13.70 -13.88
C ILE A 25 4.75 -13.35 -12.93
N THR A 26 4.95 -12.06 -12.68
CA THR A 26 6.05 -11.54 -11.87
C THR A 26 5.72 -11.42 -10.38
N SER A 27 4.45 -11.45 -9.99
CA SER A 27 3.97 -11.56 -8.60
C SER A 27 2.49 -11.89 -8.54
N ILE A 28 2.09 -12.55 -7.46
CA ILE A 28 0.69 -12.82 -7.10
C ILE A 28 0.39 -12.06 -5.81
N GLU A 29 -0.54 -11.10 -5.89
CA GLU A 29 -0.97 -10.28 -4.77
C GLU A 29 -2.18 -10.92 -4.10
N GLN A 30 -2.15 -10.98 -2.77
CA GLN A 30 -3.15 -11.51 -1.84
C GLN A 30 -3.95 -12.69 -2.38
N PRO A 31 -3.31 -13.84 -2.62
CA PRO A 31 -3.99 -14.98 -3.26
C PRO A 31 -5.12 -15.56 -2.40
N VAL A 32 -4.92 -15.64 -1.10
CA VAL A 32 -5.87 -16.26 -0.17
C VAL A 32 -6.45 -15.25 0.81
N HIS A 33 -7.62 -15.58 1.37
CA HIS A 33 -8.26 -14.78 2.40
C HIS A 33 -7.33 -14.59 3.62
N HIS A 34 -7.37 -13.42 4.24
CA HIS A 34 -6.50 -13.08 5.38
C HIS A 34 -6.57 -14.09 6.55
N ASN A 35 -7.73 -14.77 6.73
CA ASN A 35 -7.88 -15.83 7.73
C ASN A 35 -7.16 -17.15 7.36
N GLU A 36 -6.72 -17.31 6.10
CA GLU A 36 -5.98 -18.46 5.60
C GLU A 36 -4.50 -18.18 5.35
N VAL A 37 -4.04 -16.96 5.61
CA VAL A 37 -2.69 -16.48 5.23
C VAL A 37 -1.57 -17.37 5.77
N ASP A 38 -1.72 -17.96 6.94
CA ASP A 38 -0.72 -18.87 7.53
C ASP A 38 -0.44 -20.11 6.67
N GLY A 39 -1.42 -20.53 5.88
CA GLY A 39 -1.24 -21.62 4.93
C GLY A 39 -0.25 -21.31 3.79
N LEU A 40 0.03 -20.03 3.54
CA LEU A 40 1.01 -19.62 2.53
C LEU A 40 2.42 -20.09 2.84
N ALA A 41 2.81 -20.21 4.11
CA ALA A 41 4.11 -20.74 4.51
C ALA A 41 4.42 -22.09 3.86
N ARG A 42 3.41 -22.94 3.73
CA ARG A 42 3.51 -24.28 3.11
C ARG A 42 3.41 -24.23 1.59
N LEU A 43 2.60 -23.32 1.03
CA LEU A 43 2.30 -23.27 -0.40
C LEU A 43 3.36 -22.49 -1.18
N ARG A 44 3.91 -21.42 -0.59
CA ARG A 44 4.86 -20.53 -1.24
C ARG A 44 6.03 -21.25 -1.94
N PRO A 45 6.66 -22.27 -1.37
CA PRO A 45 7.77 -22.97 -2.05
C PRO A 45 7.38 -23.66 -3.36
N ASN A 46 6.10 -23.94 -3.58
CA ASN A 46 5.59 -24.62 -4.77
C ASN A 46 5.07 -23.64 -5.84
N ILE A 47 5.05 -22.35 -5.53
CA ILE A 47 4.54 -21.30 -6.42
C ILE A 47 5.71 -20.45 -6.91
N ALA A 48 6.00 -20.52 -8.20
CA ALA A 48 7.16 -19.86 -8.79
C ALA A 48 7.17 -18.33 -8.69
N PRO A 49 6.06 -17.61 -8.96
CA PRO A 49 6.02 -16.15 -8.77
C PRO A 49 6.07 -15.76 -7.29
N PRO A 50 6.74 -14.63 -6.95
CA PRO A 50 6.69 -14.06 -5.62
C PRO A 50 5.27 -13.78 -5.16
N ILE A 51 4.96 -14.12 -3.91
CA ILE A 51 3.68 -13.83 -3.25
C ILE A 51 3.79 -12.47 -2.55
N MET A 52 2.81 -11.62 -2.75
CA MET A 52 2.68 -10.30 -2.12
C MET A 52 1.51 -10.31 -1.15
N LEU A 53 1.70 -9.83 0.09
CA LEU A 53 0.59 -9.58 1.02
C LEU A 53 0.08 -8.16 0.85
N ASP A 54 -1.26 -8.02 0.85
CA ASP A 54 -1.99 -6.77 0.87
C ASP A 54 -2.97 -6.71 2.04
N GLU A 55 -4.15 -7.29 1.93
CA GLU A 55 -5.18 -7.25 2.99
C GLU A 55 -4.68 -7.84 4.31
N SER A 56 -3.73 -8.75 4.27
CA SER A 56 -3.10 -9.37 5.44
C SER A 56 -1.95 -8.55 6.05
N LEU A 57 -1.64 -7.37 5.51
CA LEU A 57 -0.56 -6.48 5.95
C LEU A 57 -1.13 -5.14 6.40
N CYS A 58 -1.63 -5.04 7.61
CA CYS A 58 -2.26 -3.84 8.16
C CYS A 58 -1.42 -3.14 9.24
N SER A 59 -0.44 -3.84 9.83
CA SER A 59 0.36 -3.35 10.95
C SER A 59 1.83 -3.74 10.83
N VAL A 60 2.66 -3.19 11.70
CA VAL A 60 4.08 -3.58 11.83
C VAL A 60 4.20 -5.02 12.28
N GLU A 61 3.32 -5.44 13.17
CA GLU A 61 3.24 -6.80 13.71
C GLU A 61 2.90 -7.82 12.61
N ASP A 62 1.99 -7.47 11.70
CA ASP A 62 1.68 -8.32 10.54
C ASP A 62 2.91 -8.50 9.64
N GLY A 63 3.67 -7.42 9.41
CA GLY A 63 4.90 -7.47 8.65
C GLY A 63 5.96 -8.36 9.31
N GLN A 64 6.16 -8.25 10.61
CA GLN A 64 7.08 -9.09 11.39
C GLN A 64 6.67 -10.55 11.32
N ARG A 65 5.38 -10.84 11.59
CA ARG A 65 4.82 -12.19 11.49
C ARG A 65 5.01 -12.79 10.10
N ALA A 66 4.77 -12.01 9.05
CA ALA A 66 4.92 -12.48 7.67
C ALA A 66 6.36 -12.89 7.35
N VAL A 67 7.35 -12.15 7.85
CA VAL A 67 8.77 -12.49 7.73
C VAL A 67 9.11 -13.74 8.53
N GLU A 68 8.76 -13.76 9.82
CA GLU A 68 9.09 -14.86 10.74
C GLU A 68 8.48 -16.19 10.30
N SER A 69 7.26 -16.15 9.79
CA SER A 69 6.53 -17.35 9.33
C SER A 69 6.74 -17.69 7.85
N GLY A 70 7.48 -16.88 7.09
CA GLY A 70 7.75 -17.11 5.68
C GLY A 70 6.50 -17.10 4.80
N LEU A 71 5.57 -16.17 5.05
CA LEU A 71 4.25 -16.15 4.40
C LEU A 71 4.29 -15.59 2.97
N CYS A 72 5.27 -14.74 2.65
CA CYS A 72 5.33 -14.03 1.37
C CYS A 72 6.76 -13.66 1.00
N ASP A 73 6.91 -12.97 -0.13
CA ASP A 73 8.16 -12.44 -0.67
C ASP A 73 8.12 -10.91 -0.80
N LEU A 74 6.91 -10.34 -0.85
CA LEU A 74 6.66 -8.93 -1.11
C LEU A 74 5.58 -8.39 -0.17
N PHE A 75 5.69 -7.10 0.15
CA PHE A 75 4.69 -6.35 0.90
C PHE A 75 4.01 -5.32 0.01
N ASN A 76 2.67 -5.22 0.08
CA ASN A 76 1.93 -4.07 -0.45
C ASN A 76 1.67 -3.08 0.68
N ILE A 77 2.46 -2.02 0.75
CA ILE A 77 2.34 -0.98 1.78
C ILE A 77 1.39 0.10 1.26
N ARG A 78 0.23 0.23 1.91
CA ARG A 78 -0.72 1.33 1.67
C ARG A 78 -0.74 2.20 2.92
N ILE A 79 -0.38 3.48 2.81
CA ILE A 79 -0.23 4.38 3.97
C ILE A 79 -1.51 4.43 4.81
N SER A 80 -2.67 4.47 4.17
CA SER A 80 -3.98 4.48 4.82
C SER A 80 -4.27 3.18 5.59
N LYS A 81 -3.92 2.03 5.02
CA LYS A 81 -4.15 0.72 5.61
C LYS A 81 -3.16 0.41 6.73
N CYS A 82 -1.90 0.80 6.56
CA CYS A 82 -0.79 0.46 7.46
C CYS A 82 -0.63 1.43 8.64
N GLY A 83 -1.61 2.29 8.90
CA GLY A 83 -1.59 3.19 10.07
C GLY A 83 -0.73 4.44 9.90
N GLY A 84 -0.62 4.97 8.69
CA GLY A 84 0.06 6.23 8.38
C GLY A 84 1.55 6.10 8.10
N PHE A 85 2.24 7.23 8.03
CA PHE A 85 3.65 7.31 7.60
C PHE A 85 4.61 6.49 8.45
N LEU A 86 4.57 6.69 9.76
CA LEU A 86 5.57 6.09 10.66
C LEU A 86 5.50 4.56 10.64
N ASN A 87 4.29 4.00 10.70
CA ASN A 87 4.12 2.56 10.62
C ASN A 87 4.52 2.02 9.24
N SER A 88 4.14 2.72 8.16
CA SER A 88 4.55 2.33 6.80
C SER A 88 6.08 2.32 6.63
N LEU A 89 6.80 3.29 7.21
CA LEU A 89 8.26 3.31 7.22
C LEU A 89 8.85 2.14 8.02
N LYS A 90 8.26 1.80 9.17
CA LYS A 90 8.68 0.62 9.96
C LYS A 90 8.47 -0.68 9.17
N ILE A 91 7.32 -0.82 8.49
CA ILE A 91 7.03 -1.99 7.64
C ILE A 91 8.04 -2.08 6.47
N ALA A 92 8.35 -0.95 5.81
CA ALA A 92 9.37 -0.90 4.76
C ALA A 92 10.76 -1.30 5.30
N ALA A 93 11.12 -0.84 6.50
CA ALA A 93 12.37 -1.23 7.16
C ALA A 93 12.39 -2.73 7.49
N THR A 94 11.28 -3.31 7.97
CA THR A 94 11.14 -4.75 8.20
C THR A 94 11.33 -5.53 6.90
N ALA A 95 10.70 -5.11 5.80
CA ALA A 95 10.89 -5.72 4.49
C ALA A 95 12.35 -5.69 4.04
N HIS A 96 12.98 -4.51 4.11
CA HIS A 96 14.38 -4.35 3.72
C HIS A 96 15.34 -5.23 4.54
N GLN A 97 15.17 -5.30 5.86
CA GLN A 97 15.98 -6.14 6.76
C GLN A 97 15.83 -7.64 6.45
N ALA A 98 14.64 -8.05 6.02
CA ALA A 98 14.35 -9.43 5.63
C ALA A 98 14.75 -9.78 4.19
N GLY A 99 15.22 -8.80 3.41
CA GLY A 99 15.49 -8.98 1.97
C GLY A 99 14.23 -9.09 1.11
N PHE A 100 13.07 -8.67 1.63
CA PHE A 100 11.82 -8.64 0.89
C PHE A 100 11.74 -7.38 0.03
N GLY A 101 11.13 -7.52 -1.15
CA GLY A 101 10.69 -6.36 -1.91
C GLY A 101 9.37 -5.79 -1.37
N TYR A 102 9.03 -4.57 -1.78
CA TYR A 102 7.73 -4.02 -1.45
C TYR A 102 7.22 -3.09 -2.55
N GLN A 103 5.92 -2.91 -2.54
CA GLN A 103 5.17 -1.99 -3.36
C GLN A 103 4.65 -0.86 -2.48
N LEU A 104 4.62 0.36 -2.99
CA LEU A 104 3.71 1.37 -2.48
C LEU A 104 2.40 1.21 -3.24
N GLY A 105 1.37 0.74 -2.55
CA GLY A 105 0.01 0.64 -3.07
C GLY A 105 -0.85 1.84 -2.72
N CYS A 106 -2.05 1.87 -3.25
CA CYS A 106 -3.06 2.87 -2.94
C CYS A 106 -4.43 2.22 -2.72
N GLN A 107 -5.30 2.91 -1.99
CA GLN A 107 -6.70 2.49 -1.84
C GLN A 107 -7.54 3.02 -3.00
N VAL A 108 -8.57 2.26 -3.34
CA VAL A 108 -9.60 2.71 -4.28
C VAL A 108 -10.29 3.94 -3.69
N GLY A 109 -10.35 5.03 -4.47
CA GLY A 109 -10.97 6.29 -4.04
C GLY A 109 -10.08 7.19 -3.17
N GLU A 110 -8.78 6.91 -3.06
CA GLU A 110 -7.84 7.88 -2.46
C GLU A 110 -7.90 9.22 -3.17
N THR A 111 -7.86 10.29 -2.37
CA THR A 111 -7.79 11.64 -2.90
C THR A 111 -6.35 12.10 -3.12
N GLY A 112 -6.17 13.27 -3.74
CA GLY A 112 -4.84 13.88 -3.92
C GLY A 112 -4.04 14.04 -2.63
N ILE A 113 -4.69 14.11 -1.46
CA ILE A 113 -4.02 14.18 -0.16
C ILE A 113 -3.18 12.93 0.09
N LEU A 114 -3.77 11.74 -0.07
CA LEU A 114 -3.02 10.49 0.09
C LEU A 114 -2.05 10.24 -1.07
N SER A 115 -2.38 10.70 -2.28
CA SER A 115 -1.43 10.65 -3.40
C SER A 115 -0.17 11.48 -3.13
N ALA A 116 -0.31 12.66 -2.49
CA ALA A 116 0.84 13.46 -2.06
C ALA A 116 1.64 12.75 -0.97
N ALA A 117 0.97 12.18 0.02
CA ALA A 117 1.61 11.38 1.07
C ALA A 117 2.40 10.21 0.46
N GLY A 118 1.81 9.47 -0.47
CA GLY A 118 2.49 8.38 -1.18
C GLY A 118 3.75 8.83 -1.91
N ARG A 119 3.76 10.02 -2.54
CA ARG A 119 4.95 10.56 -3.18
C ARG A 119 6.07 10.87 -2.20
N HIS A 120 5.75 11.43 -1.03
CA HIS A 120 6.74 11.66 0.02
C HIS A 120 7.29 10.34 0.54
N PHE A 121 6.44 9.35 0.78
CA PHE A 121 6.90 8.02 1.17
C PHE A 121 7.85 7.44 0.12
N ALA A 122 7.44 7.43 -1.16
CA ALA A 122 8.25 6.90 -2.25
C ALA A 122 9.60 7.63 -2.42
N ALA A 123 9.65 8.93 -2.11
CA ALA A 123 10.89 9.71 -2.15
C ALA A 123 11.80 9.47 -0.93
N SER A 124 11.26 8.93 0.15
CA SER A 124 11.98 8.74 1.43
C SER A 124 12.57 7.34 1.60
N VAL A 125 12.14 6.37 0.80
CA VAL A 125 12.57 4.98 0.89
C VAL A 125 13.22 4.52 -0.41
N GLY A 126 14.11 3.52 -0.33
CA GLY A 126 14.71 2.85 -1.50
C GLY A 126 13.94 1.59 -1.87
N ASP A 127 14.36 0.96 -2.97
CA ASP A 127 13.99 -0.41 -3.36
C ASP A 127 12.51 -0.71 -3.54
N ILE A 128 11.69 0.32 -3.82
CA ILE A 128 10.29 0.12 -4.20
C ILE A 128 10.24 -0.64 -5.52
N ARG A 129 9.65 -1.82 -5.50
CA ARG A 129 9.56 -2.69 -6.68
C ARG A 129 8.43 -2.29 -7.62
N TYR A 130 7.31 -1.86 -7.05
CA TYR A 130 6.14 -1.37 -7.78
C TYR A 130 5.58 -0.14 -7.09
N LEU A 131 5.02 0.75 -7.88
CA LEU A 131 4.49 2.02 -7.41
C LEU A 131 3.11 2.24 -8.02
N GLU A 132 2.11 2.40 -7.17
CA GLU A 132 0.74 2.71 -7.52
C GLU A 132 0.33 4.06 -6.95
N GLY A 133 -0.79 4.59 -7.41
CA GLY A 133 -1.37 5.79 -6.82
C GLY A 133 -1.94 6.77 -7.85
N SER A 134 -2.41 7.91 -7.31
CA SER A 134 -2.98 9.00 -8.09
C SER A 134 -4.21 8.60 -8.91
N TYR A 135 -5.07 7.76 -8.32
CA TYR A 135 -6.33 7.33 -8.92
C TYR A 135 -7.46 8.36 -8.77
N ASP A 136 -7.26 9.43 -8.02
CA ASP A 136 -8.26 10.46 -7.76
C ASP A 136 -8.91 10.99 -9.04
N SER A 137 -8.13 11.25 -10.08
CA SER A 137 -8.66 11.75 -11.35
C SER A 137 -9.51 10.75 -12.15
N PHE A 138 -9.51 9.48 -11.77
CA PHE A 138 -10.29 8.42 -12.42
C PHE A 138 -11.48 7.93 -11.58
N LEU A 139 -11.36 7.99 -10.27
CA LEU A 139 -12.29 7.34 -9.34
C LEU A 139 -13.10 8.31 -8.49
N VAL A 140 -12.58 9.51 -8.20
CA VAL A 140 -13.32 10.52 -7.44
C VAL A 140 -13.93 11.56 -8.36
N LYS A 141 -15.14 12.00 -8.04
CA LYS A 141 -15.89 12.98 -8.85
C LYS A 141 -15.30 14.38 -8.78
N GLU A 142 -14.62 14.70 -7.68
CA GLU A 142 -14.12 16.03 -7.39
C GLU A 142 -12.76 15.94 -6.69
N ARG A 143 -11.79 16.71 -7.17
CA ARG A 143 -10.49 16.82 -6.52
C ARG A 143 -10.60 17.64 -5.25
N LEU A 144 -9.83 17.24 -4.24
CA LEU A 144 -9.70 17.97 -2.98
C LEU A 144 -8.41 18.80 -2.89
N THR A 145 -7.60 18.78 -3.96
CA THR A 145 -6.34 19.53 -4.05
C THR A 145 -6.31 20.39 -5.30
N HIS A 146 -5.68 21.58 -5.22
CA HIS A 146 -5.49 22.42 -6.37
C HIS A 146 -4.47 21.82 -7.36
N GLU A 147 -3.48 21.12 -6.84
CA GLU A 147 -2.46 20.45 -7.64
C GLU A 147 -3.01 19.19 -8.30
N ASN A 148 -2.60 18.98 -9.54
CA ASN A 148 -2.86 17.72 -10.25
C ASN A 148 -1.77 16.70 -9.91
N LEU A 149 -2.13 15.70 -9.12
CA LEU A 149 -1.21 14.63 -8.71
C LEU A 149 -1.25 13.40 -9.62
N THR A 150 -1.97 13.46 -10.72
CA THR A 150 -2.00 12.37 -11.71
C THR A 150 -0.59 12.09 -12.23
N TRP A 151 -0.27 10.83 -12.38
CA TRP A 151 1.01 10.43 -12.95
C TRP A 151 1.10 10.80 -14.42
N GLY A 152 2.22 11.35 -14.79
CA GLY A 152 2.48 11.74 -16.17
C GLY A 152 2.79 10.54 -17.07
N ARG A 153 3.24 10.85 -18.27
CA ARG A 153 3.62 9.84 -19.26
C ARG A 153 4.66 8.87 -18.67
N ARG A 154 4.47 7.58 -18.89
CA ARG A 154 5.31 6.48 -18.38
C ARG A 154 5.33 6.34 -16.85
N GLY A 155 4.29 6.81 -16.16
CA GLY A 155 4.24 6.73 -14.71
C GLY A 155 5.22 7.65 -13.98
N ILE A 156 5.70 8.71 -14.63
CA ILE A 156 6.63 9.67 -14.01
C ILE A 156 5.82 10.76 -13.32
N ALA A 157 6.17 11.05 -12.08
CA ALA A 157 5.63 12.16 -11.32
C ALA A 157 6.75 12.95 -10.64
N PRO A 158 6.71 14.30 -10.64
CA PRO A 158 7.71 15.10 -9.96
C PRO A 158 7.62 14.94 -8.44
N ALA A 159 8.74 15.12 -7.75
CA ALA A 159 8.75 15.26 -6.31
C ALA A 159 8.00 16.52 -5.89
N LEU A 160 7.35 16.46 -4.72
CA LEU A 160 6.70 17.61 -4.10
C LEU A 160 7.73 18.30 -3.19
N THR A 161 7.96 19.60 -3.42
CA THR A 161 9.05 20.35 -2.77
C THR A 161 8.56 21.46 -1.85
N GLN A 162 7.26 21.74 -1.82
CA GLN A 162 6.68 22.74 -0.92
C GLN A 162 6.55 22.17 0.50
N PRO A 163 6.49 23.03 1.55
CA PRO A 163 6.31 22.60 2.93
C PRO A 163 5.09 21.70 3.16
N GLY A 164 5.16 20.85 4.17
CA GLY A 164 4.10 19.89 4.50
C GLY A 164 4.00 18.81 3.44
N LEU A 165 2.78 18.51 2.98
CA LEU A 165 2.54 17.57 1.89
C LEU A 165 2.85 18.17 0.50
N GLY A 166 3.21 19.45 0.43
CA GLY A 166 3.51 20.11 -0.85
C GLY A 166 2.29 20.32 -1.75
N ILE A 167 1.11 20.40 -1.15
CA ILE A 167 -0.18 20.60 -1.81
C ILE A 167 -1.02 21.63 -1.08
N SER A 168 -2.01 22.20 -1.78
CA SER A 168 -3.01 23.11 -1.24
C SER A 168 -4.39 22.47 -1.32
N ILE A 169 -5.16 22.56 -0.24
CA ILE A 169 -6.51 22.00 -0.19
C ILE A 169 -7.50 22.95 -0.86
N ASP A 170 -8.39 22.42 -1.69
CA ASP A 170 -9.59 23.15 -2.14
C ASP A 170 -10.65 23.06 -1.04
N GLU A 171 -10.65 24.05 -0.15
CA GLU A 171 -11.56 24.15 0.99
C GLU A 171 -13.04 24.13 0.57
N ALA A 172 -13.35 24.70 -0.60
CA ALA A 172 -14.72 24.71 -1.10
C ALA A 172 -15.16 23.31 -1.57
N ALA A 173 -14.28 22.57 -2.25
CA ALA A 173 -14.53 21.19 -2.61
C ALA A 173 -14.64 20.30 -1.37
N LEU A 174 -13.72 20.44 -0.42
CA LEU A 174 -13.75 19.70 0.84
C LEU A 174 -15.07 19.90 1.57
N LYS A 175 -15.53 21.15 1.73
CA LYS A 175 -16.80 21.47 2.39
C LYS A 175 -18.01 20.83 1.69
N ARG A 176 -18.01 20.76 0.36
CA ARG A 176 -19.11 20.15 -0.41
C ARG A 176 -19.25 18.65 -0.18
N VAL A 177 -18.15 17.95 0.05
CA VAL A 177 -18.15 16.48 0.19
C VAL A 177 -18.11 16.00 1.64
N THR A 178 -17.89 16.91 2.60
CA THR A 178 -17.88 16.59 4.03
C THR A 178 -19.27 16.18 4.48
N VAL A 179 -19.41 14.99 5.03
CA VAL A 179 -20.67 14.44 5.56
C VAL A 179 -20.70 14.38 7.08
N ALA A 180 -19.52 14.39 7.72
CA ALA A 180 -19.36 14.44 9.18
C ALA A 180 -18.01 15.05 9.52
N GLU A 181 -17.91 15.68 10.68
CA GLU A 181 -16.69 16.28 11.21
C GLU A 181 -16.56 15.97 12.70
N GLU A 182 -15.38 15.51 13.11
CA GLU A 182 -15.03 15.29 14.51
C GLU A 182 -13.73 16.01 14.83
N HIS A 183 -13.67 16.64 16.00
CA HIS A 183 -12.49 17.33 16.48
C HIS A 183 -11.79 16.53 17.58
N PHE A 184 -10.57 16.09 17.31
CA PHE A 184 -9.71 15.41 18.29
C PHE A 184 -8.65 16.40 18.80
N PRO A 185 -8.73 16.88 20.06
CA PRO A 185 -7.70 17.73 20.62
C PRO A 185 -6.40 16.92 20.80
N ILE A 186 -5.38 17.22 19.99
CA ILE A 186 -4.06 16.64 20.14
C ILE A 186 -3.30 17.45 21.19
N SER A 187 -3.00 16.85 22.35
CA SER A 187 -2.17 17.51 23.34
C SER A 187 -0.70 17.50 22.88
N THR A 188 -0.02 18.63 23.07
CA THR A 188 1.43 18.76 22.78
C THR A 188 2.29 17.76 23.56
N LYS A 189 1.78 17.17 24.65
CA LYS A 189 2.45 16.10 25.41
C LYS A 189 2.42 14.75 24.69
N GLN A 190 1.42 14.47 23.88
CA GLN A 190 1.34 13.24 23.07
C GLN A 190 2.32 13.27 21.89
N LEU A 191 2.56 14.45 21.29
CA LEU A 191 3.53 14.61 20.21
C LEU A 191 4.99 14.40 20.65
N GLN A 192 5.30 14.51 21.96
CA GLN A 192 6.65 14.34 22.48
C GLN A 192 6.98 12.91 22.95
N ALA A 193 5.98 12.04 23.07
CA ALA A 193 6.13 10.66 23.53
C ALA A 193 6.40 9.65 22.40
N ASP A 194 6.13 10.05 21.15
CA ASP A 194 6.21 9.17 19.97
C ASP A 194 7.46 9.45 19.07
N PHE A 195 8.41 10.32 19.55
CA PHE A 195 9.67 10.60 18.88
C PHE A 195 10.88 10.15 19.70
#